data_e252c303fbeb90533f8c733a65961eb8
#
_entry.id   e252c303fbeb90533f8c733a65961eb8
#
_cell.length_a   1.000
_cell.length_b   1.000
_cell.length_c   1.000
_cell.angle_alpha   90.00
_cell.angle_beta   90.00
_cell.angle_gamma   90.00
#
_symmetry.space_group_name_H-M   'P 1'
#
loop_
_entity.id
_entity.type
_entity.pdbx_description
1 polymer ?
#
loop_
_entity_poly.entity_id
_entity_poly.type
_entity_poly.pdbx_seq_one_letter_code
_entity_poly.pdbx_strand_id
1 'polypeptide(L)'
;PEAGRDALQGAAEALLALHALPGQTDQSGQEGQAKQKGRINVGLLAGGSARNIVPDQAVMACETRCVDREADNALLAAASATLGRIARERKLGLEITIQGRAGCANSDAELAQLLARTALELPPGPDGQPLFAAGKICSEGRMAASEDAATLMEAVQLGGGQAAYALLGADLAGGHHTPHFDFDESVLWPGALWLAAVCGRLCG
;
A
#
# COMPACT_ATOMS: atom_id res chain seq x y z
N PRO A 1 -10.78 1.59 40.05
CA PRO A 1 -10.24 2.01 38.74
C PRO A 1 -9.23 3.15 38.89
N GLU A 2 -9.46 4.10 39.82
CA GLU A 2 -8.71 5.36 39.95
C GLU A 2 -7.23 5.14 40.33
N ALA A 3 -6.92 4.04 41.01
CA ALA A 3 -5.55 3.69 41.41
C ALA A 3 -4.80 2.85 40.34
N GLY A 4 -5.51 2.36 39.33
CA GLY A 4 -4.95 1.51 38.29
C GLY A 4 -4.48 2.30 37.04
N ARG A 5 -3.52 1.71 36.33
CA ARG A 5 -3.10 2.19 35.01
C ARG A 5 -3.80 1.35 33.94
N ASP A 6 -4.84 1.91 33.35
CA ASP A 6 -5.69 1.20 32.37
C ASP A 6 -5.07 1.23 30.98
N ALA A 7 -4.51 0.10 30.56
CA ALA A 7 -3.85 -0.05 29.28
C ALA A 7 -4.86 0.02 28.11
N LEU A 8 -6.08 -0.50 28.30
CA LEU A 8 -7.10 -0.46 27.24
C LEU A 8 -7.62 0.96 27.01
N GLN A 9 -7.80 1.75 28.08
CA GLN A 9 -8.14 3.16 27.96
C GLN A 9 -7.05 3.94 27.23
N GLY A 10 -5.77 3.69 27.55
CA GLY A 10 -4.63 4.29 26.84
C GLY A 10 -4.60 3.92 25.36
N ALA A 11 -4.87 2.66 25.03
CA ALA A 11 -4.91 2.19 23.65
C ALA A 11 -6.11 2.77 22.86
N ALA A 12 -7.28 2.93 23.51
CA ALA A 12 -8.43 3.60 22.89
C ALA A 12 -8.16 5.08 22.56
N GLU A 13 -7.50 5.80 23.48
CA GLU A 13 -7.04 7.17 23.23
C GLU A 13 -6.02 7.23 22.10
N ALA A 14 -5.08 6.29 22.08
CA ALA A 14 -4.09 6.17 21.03
C ALA A 14 -4.73 5.94 19.66
N LEU A 15 -5.74 5.07 19.56
CA LEU A 15 -6.50 4.82 18.34
C LEU A 15 -7.12 6.13 17.80
N LEU A 16 -7.82 6.88 18.64
CA LEU A 16 -8.43 8.15 18.25
C LEU A 16 -7.39 9.19 17.82
N ALA A 17 -6.28 9.26 18.55
CA ALA A 17 -5.20 10.19 18.25
C ALA A 17 -4.46 9.84 16.93
N LEU A 18 -4.27 8.55 16.63
CA LEU A 18 -3.68 8.11 15.36
C LEU A 18 -4.59 8.49 14.19
N HIS A 19 -5.90 8.31 14.30
CA HIS A 19 -6.84 8.72 13.26
C HIS A 19 -6.93 10.24 13.08
N ALA A 20 -6.57 11.02 14.09
CA ALA A 20 -6.55 12.48 14.04
C ALA A 20 -5.22 13.07 13.54
N LEU A 21 -4.21 12.25 13.23
CA LEU A 21 -2.94 12.74 12.72
C LEU A 21 -3.11 13.47 11.40
N PRO A 22 -2.47 14.66 11.23
CA PRO A 22 -2.56 15.43 9.99
C PRO A 22 -1.89 14.70 8.82
N GLY A 23 -2.40 14.95 7.61
CA GLY A 23 -1.85 14.37 6.38
C GLY A 23 -2.42 13.02 6.00
N GLN A 24 -3.45 12.53 6.73
CA GLN A 24 -4.19 11.33 6.37
C GLN A 24 -5.35 11.64 5.39
N THR A 25 -5.68 10.71 4.50
CA THR A 25 -6.91 10.74 3.71
C THR A 25 -8.09 10.46 4.63
N ASP A 26 -9.17 11.22 4.50
CA ASP A 26 -10.43 10.83 5.12
C ASP A 26 -10.95 9.55 4.45
N GLN A 27 -11.76 8.79 5.18
CA GLN A 27 -12.34 7.54 4.67
C GLN A 27 -13.40 7.78 3.58
N SER A 28 -13.78 9.02 3.32
CA SER A 28 -14.83 9.39 2.36
C SER A 28 -14.32 9.50 0.92
N GLY A 29 -13.00 9.46 0.70
CA GLY A 29 -12.41 9.57 -0.64
C GLY A 29 -12.64 10.93 -1.32
N GLN A 30 -13.17 11.93 -0.60
CA GLN A 30 -13.30 13.28 -1.13
C GLN A 30 -11.94 13.99 -1.07
N GLU A 31 -11.45 14.39 -2.21
CA GLU A 31 -10.22 15.18 -2.36
C GLU A 31 -10.36 16.54 -1.71
N GLY A 32 -10.10 16.63 -0.42
CA GLY A 32 -9.84 17.90 0.26
C GLY A 32 -8.46 18.42 -0.12
N GLN A 33 -8.36 19.70 -0.38
CA GLN A 33 -7.27 20.44 -1.03
C GLN A 33 -5.87 20.42 -0.37
N ALA A 34 -5.57 19.55 0.60
CA ALA A 34 -4.22 19.27 1.05
C ALA A 34 -3.79 17.93 0.46
N LYS A 35 -2.66 17.89 -0.25
CA LYS A 35 -2.04 16.64 -0.76
C LYS A 35 -1.83 15.69 0.41
N GLN A 36 -2.82 14.84 0.64
CA GLN A 36 -2.78 13.84 1.71
C GLN A 36 -1.78 12.78 1.30
N LYS A 37 -0.71 12.65 2.08
CA LYS A 37 0.43 11.82 1.72
C LYS A 37 0.33 10.39 2.25
N GLY A 38 -0.64 10.09 3.13
CA GLY A 38 -0.77 8.75 3.71
C GLY A 38 -2.01 8.56 4.57
N ARG A 39 -2.20 7.34 5.06
CA ARG A 39 -3.27 6.95 5.99
C ARG A 39 -2.77 5.92 6.99
N ILE A 40 -3.39 5.87 8.17
CA ILE A 40 -3.22 4.83 9.17
C ILE A 40 -4.54 4.06 9.28
N ASN A 41 -4.47 2.75 9.26
CA ASN A 41 -5.57 1.87 9.62
C ASN A 41 -5.21 1.12 10.90
N VAL A 42 -6.10 1.14 11.89
CA VAL A 42 -6.00 0.30 13.09
C VAL A 42 -6.94 -0.88 12.89
N GLY A 43 -6.36 -2.03 12.53
CA GLY A 43 -7.12 -3.24 12.20
C GLY A 43 -7.45 -4.10 13.41
N LEU A 44 -6.73 -3.92 14.52
CA LEU A 44 -6.97 -4.67 15.77
C LEU A 44 -6.68 -3.79 16.97
N LEU A 45 -7.57 -3.86 17.95
CA LEU A 45 -7.38 -3.35 19.30
C LEU A 45 -7.97 -4.38 20.26
N ALA A 46 -7.13 -4.93 21.15
CA ALA A 46 -7.54 -5.94 22.12
C ALA A 46 -6.86 -5.68 23.46
N GLY A 47 -7.54 -6.01 24.55
CA GLY A 47 -6.99 -5.88 25.91
C GLY A 47 -7.99 -6.26 27.00
N GLY A 48 -7.46 -6.43 28.20
CA GLY A 48 -8.25 -6.81 29.36
C GLY A 48 -8.57 -8.30 29.45
N SER A 49 -8.93 -8.74 30.67
CA SER A 49 -9.21 -10.16 30.98
C SER A 49 -10.61 -10.38 31.55
N ALA A 50 -11.19 -9.38 32.24
CA ALA A 50 -12.52 -9.47 32.82
C ALA A 50 -13.11 -8.06 33.03
N ARG A 51 -14.46 -8.01 33.09
CA ARG A 51 -15.23 -6.77 33.24
C ARG A 51 -14.97 -5.95 34.51
N ASN A 52 -14.42 -6.59 35.52
CA ASN A 52 -14.18 -6.03 36.88
C ASN A 52 -12.68 -5.90 37.20
N ILE A 53 -11.79 -6.07 36.20
CA ILE A 53 -10.35 -5.94 36.34
C ILE A 53 -9.88 -4.79 35.44
N VAL A 54 -9.07 -3.88 35.98
CA VAL A 54 -8.42 -2.83 35.18
C VAL A 54 -7.41 -3.49 34.26
N PRO A 55 -7.49 -3.30 32.92
CA PRO A 55 -6.59 -3.93 31.98
C PRO A 55 -5.14 -3.52 32.20
N ASP A 56 -4.28 -4.49 32.42
CA ASP A 56 -2.82 -4.32 32.54
C ASP A 56 -2.08 -4.32 31.23
N GLN A 57 -2.69 -4.88 30.17
CA GLN A 57 -2.14 -4.96 28.82
C GLN A 57 -3.21 -4.64 27.75
N ALA A 58 -2.76 -4.02 26.68
CA ALA A 58 -3.53 -3.89 25.43
C ALA A 58 -2.59 -4.01 24.24
N VAL A 59 -3.09 -4.57 23.16
CA VAL A 59 -2.37 -4.73 21.87
C VAL A 59 -3.14 -4.02 20.80
N MET A 60 -2.42 -3.29 19.96
CA MET A 60 -2.96 -2.62 18.77
C MET A 60 -2.13 -3.04 17.57
N ALA A 61 -2.79 -3.50 16.50
CA ALA A 61 -2.14 -3.71 15.21
C ALA A 61 -2.62 -2.66 14.22
N CYS A 62 -1.68 -1.94 13.63
CA CYS A 62 -1.95 -0.88 12.67
C CYS A 62 -1.06 -1.02 11.43
N GLU A 63 -1.55 -0.46 10.33
CA GLU A 63 -0.88 -0.38 9.05
C GLU A 63 -0.85 1.07 8.59
N THR A 64 0.29 1.51 8.06
CA THR A 64 0.42 2.78 7.35
C THR A 64 0.48 2.53 5.85
N ARG A 65 -0.13 3.42 5.05
CA ARG A 65 0.00 3.45 3.59
C ARG A 65 0.26 4.88 3.14
N CYS A 66 1.33 5.08 2.40
CA CYS A 66 1.78 6.39 1.96
C CYS A 66 2.10 6.38 0.46
N VAL A 67 2.17 7.58 -0.13
CA VAL A 67 2.48 7.77 -1.56
C VAL A 67 3.95 7.58 -1.88
N ASP A 68 4.82 7.77 -0.89
CA ASP A 68 6.27 7.63 -1.00
C ASP A 68 6.90 7.29 0.36
N ARG A 69 8.18 6.92 0.35
CA ARG A 69 8.95 6.55 1.55
C ARG A 69 9.13 7.71 2.52
N GLU A 70 9.28 8.93 2.04
CA GLU A 70 9.44 10.11 2.90
C GLU A 70 8.17 10.34 3.73
N ALA A 71 7.01 10.29 3.07
CA ALA A 71 5.71 10.38 3.72
C ALA A 71 5.49 9.23 4.72
N ASP A 72 5.90 7.99 4.38
CA ASP A 72 5.79 6.84 5.30
C ASP A 72 6.67 7.03 6.54
N ASN A 73 7.92 7.44 6.37
CA ASN A 73 8.81 7.72 7.50
C ASN A 73 8.26 8.85 8.39
N ALA A 74 7.73 9.91 7.80
CA ALA A 74 7.15 11.03 8.53
C ALA A 74 5.90 10.59 9.32
N LEU A 75 5.02 9.79 8.68
CA LEU A 75 3.81 9.30 9.32
C LEU A 75 4.12 8.32 10.46
N LEU A 76 5.07 7.40 10.26
CA LEU A 76 5.53 6.47 11.29
C LEU A 76 6.15 7.21 12.48
N ALA A 77 6.97 8.24 12.22
CA ALA A 77 7.55 9.06 13.28
C ALA A 77 6.47 9.81 14.08
N ALA A 78 5.48 10.40 13.40
CA ALA A 78 4.37 11.09 14.02
C ALA A 78 3.50 10.13 14.86
N ALA A 79 3.21 8.93 14.33
CA ALA A 79 2.49 7.89 15.04
C ALA A 79 3.25 7.46 16.31
N SER A 80 4.54 7.15 16.18
CA SER A 80 5.38 6.72 17.30
C SER A 80 5.48 7.80 18.37
N ALA A 81 5.63 9.06 17.99
CA ALA A 81 5.65 10.20 18.92
C ALA A 81 4.31 10.35 19.68
N THR A 82 3.20 10.19 18.96
CA THR A 82 1.83 10.25 19.54
C THR A 82 1.62 9.13 20.54
N LEU A 83 1.95 7.90 20.20
CA LEU A 83 1.87 6.74 21.10
C LEU A 83 2.75 6.94 22.33
N GLY A 84 4.00 7.41 22.14
CA GLY A 84 4.92 7.68 23.23
C GLY A 84 4.43 8.79 24.18
N ARG A 85 3.77 9.83 23.67
CA ARG A 85 3.15 10.89 24.47
C ARG A 85 2.03 10.31 25.36
N ILE A 86 1.09 9.58 24.76
CA ILE A 86 -0.05 8.99 25.48
C ILE A 86 0.43 7.99 26.54
N ALA A 87 1.38 7.13 26.20
CA ALA A 87 1.95 6.19 27.14
C ALA A 87 2.56 6.89 28.37
N ARG A 88 3.32 7.98 28.17
CA ARG A 88 3.88 8.77 29.29
C ARG A 88 2.78 9.44 30.13
N GLU A 89 1.80 10.08 29.51
CA GLU A 89 0.68 10.76 30.19
C GLU A 89 -0.13 9.77 31.04
N ARG A 90 -0.32 8.55 30.52
CA ARG A 90 -1.05 7.46 31.19
C ARG A 90 -0.16 6.61 32.11
N LYS A 91 1.15 6.87 32.17
CA LYS A 91 2.15 6.09 32.94
C LYS A 91 2.17 4.60 32.55
N LEU A 92 1.99 4.33 31.25
CA LEU A 92 2.03 3.00 30.63
C LEU A 92 3.41 2.72 30.04
N GLY A 93 3.80 1.44 30.03
CA GLY A 93 4.87 0.96 29.16
C GLY A 93 4.41 0.96 27.70
N LEU A 94 5.33 1.18 26.76
CA LEU A 94 5.07 1.11 25.32
C LEU A 94 6.18 0.32 24.64
N GLU A 95 5.77 -0.66 23.85
CA GLU A 95 6.63 -1.36 22.91
C GLU A 95 6.02 -1.20 21.51
N ILE A 96 6.86 -0.87 20.52
CA ILE A 96 6.46 -0.75 19.12
C ILE A 96 7.33 -1.70 18.31
N THR A 97 6.70 -2.67 17.66
CA THR A 97 7.37 -3.63 16.77
C THR A 97 6.93 -3.38 15.33
N ILE A 98 7.87 -3.15 14.43
CA ILE A 98 7.61 -3.07 12.99
C ILE A 98 7.71 -4.49 12.42
N GLN A 99 6.58 -5.05 11.98
CA GLN A 99 6.51 -6.42 11.47
C GLN A 99 6.94 -6.53 10.00
N GLY A 100 6.76 -5.46 9.22
CA GLY A 100 7.15 -5.40 7.81
C GLY A 100 6.97 -4.02 7.23
N ARG A 101 7.59 -3.79 6.09
CA ARG A 101 7.44 -2.58 5.27
C ARG A 101 7.37 -2.98 3.81
N ALA A 102 6.40 -2.46 3.08
CA ALA A 102 6.35 -2.54 1.63
C ALA A 102 6.45 -1.12 1.06
N GLY A 103 7.22 -0.95 0.00
CA GLY A 103 7.40 0.34 -0.66
C GLY A 103 6.19 0.70 -1.54
N CYS A 104 6.22 1.91 -2.11
CA CYS A 104 5.31 2.31 -3.17
C CYS A 104 5.95 1.94 -4.52
N ALA A 105 5.18 1.33 -5.42
CA ALA A 105 5.65 1.00 -6.76
C ALA A 105 5.70 2.26 -7.64
N ASN A 106 6.77 3.05 -7.51
CA ASN A 106 7.02 4.22 -8.33
C ASN A 106 7.81 3.82 -9.57
N SER A 107 7.13 3.73 -10.71
CA SER A 107 7.76 3.36 -11.98
C SER A 107 8.57 4.51 -12.56
N ASP A 108 9.75 4.20 -13.12
CA ASP A 108 10.52 5.13 -13.92
C ASP A 108 9.78 5.44 -15.22
N ALA A 109 9.61 6.73 -15.51
CA ALA A 109 8.75 7.20 -16.60
C ALA A 109 9.20 6.67 -17.99
N GLU A 110 10.49 6.63 -18.25
CA GLU A 110 11.04 6.12 -19.52
C GLU A 110 10.72 4.64 -19.71
N LEU A 111 10.89 3.83 -18.66
CA LEU A 111 10.59 2.40 -18.71
C LEU A 111 9.08 2.16 -18.80
N ALA A 112 8.26 2.92 -18.10
CA ALA A 112 6.80 2.85 -18.20
C ALA A 112 6.30 3.18 -19.61
N GLN A 113 6.91 4.20 -20.25
CA GLN A 113 6.62 4.55 -21.64
C GLN A 113 7.08 3.47 -22.63
N LEU A 114 8.25 2.82 -22.38
CA LEU A 114 8.70 1.70 -23.19
C LEU A 114 7.71 0.54 -23.12
N LEU A 115 7.23 0.20 -21.92
CA LEU A 115 6.22 -0.82 -21.70
C LEU A 115 4.93 -0.52 -22.49
N ALA A 116 4.44 0.72 -22.41
CA ALA A 116 3.24 1.16 -23.10
C ALA A 116 3.39 1.11 -24.63
N ARG A 117 4.51 1.65 -25.17
CA ARG A 117 4.79 1.58 -26.61
C ARG A 117 4.92 0.15 -27.10
N THR A 118 5.60 -0.71 -26.36
CA THR A 118 5.75 -2.12 -26.73
C THR A 118 4.41 -2.82 -26.83
N ALA A 119 3.47 -2.54 -25.93
CA ALA A 119 2.11 -3.09 -26.00
C ALA A 119 1.36 -2.67 -27.28
N LEU A 120 1.51 -1.40 -27.69
CA LEU A 120 0.88 -0.86 -28.92
C LEU A 120 1.48 -1.42 -30.21
N GLU A 121 2.74 -1.81 -30.19
CA GLU A 121 3.50 -2.24 -31.38
C GLU A 121 3.51 -3.77 -31.54
N LEU A 122 2.84 -4.50 -30.66
CA LEU A 122 2.68 -5.95 -30.83
C LEU A 122 1.87 -6.28 -32.09
N PRO A 123 2.20 -7.38 -32.77
CA PRO A 123 1.39 -7.86 -33.89
C PRO A 123 -0.03 -8.16 -33.41
N PRO A 124 -1.02 -8.03 -34.28
CA PRO A 124 -2.40 -8.37 -33.95
C PRO A 124 -2.54 -9.86 -33.58
N GLY A 125 -3.55 -10.15 -32.80
CA GLY A 125 -3.90 -11.52 -32.41
C GLY A 125 -4.34 -12.40 -33.59
N PRO A 126 -4.61 -13.68 -33.34
CA PRO A 126 -5.06 -14.61 -34.37
C PRO A 126 -6.36 -14.20 -35.09
N ASP A 127 -7.16 -13.38 -34.43
CA ASP A 127 -8.41 -12.79 -34.94
C ASP A 127 -8.19 -11.49 -35.76
N GLY A 128 -6.94 -11.07 -35.92
CA GLY A 128 -6.56 -9.83 -36.62
C GLY A 128 -6.81 -8.55 -35.81
N GLN A 129 -7.21 -8.65 -34.54
CA GLN A 129 -7.44 -7.49 -33.67
C GLN A 129 -6.18 -7.17 -32.84
N PRO A 130 -5.98 -5.87 -32.48
CA PRO A 130 -4.92 -5.48 -31.57
C PRO A 130 -5.05 -6.23 -30.23
N LEU A 131 -3.93 -6.75 -29.73
CA LEU A 131 -3.90 -7.45 -28.42
C LEU A 131 -4.23 -6.52 -27.26
N PHE A 132 -3.88 -5.24 -27.37
CA PHE A 132 -4.19 -4.21 -26.39
C PHE A 132 -4.86 -3.02 -27.10
N ALA A 133 -6.00 -2.61 -26.60
CA ALA A 133 -6.68 -1.43 -27.13
C ALA A 133 -5.92 -0.15 -26.72
N ALA A 134 -5.56 0.71 -27.69
CA ALA A 134 -4.79 1.92 -27.45
C ALA A 134 -5.39 2.82 -26.36
N GLY A 135 -6.72 2.97 -26.34
CA GLY A 135 -7.43 3.77 -25.33
C GLY A 135 -7.47 3.17 -23.93
N LYS A 136 -6.96 1.95 -23.74
CA LYS A 136 -6.88 1.26 -22.42
C LYS A 136 -5.46 1.14 -21.88
N ILE A 137 -4.46 1.65 -22.61
CA ILE A 137 -3.07 1.65 -22.16
C ILE A 137 -2.80 2.98 -21.47
N CYS A 138 -2.32 2.90 -20.23
CA CYS A 138 -1.92 4.05 -19.44
C CYS A 138 -0.48 3.86 -18.96
N SER A 139 0.41 4.79 -19.31
CA SER A 139 1.80 4.82 -18.85
C SER A 139 1.98 5.65 -17.57
N GLU A 140 0.93 6.34 -17.14
CA GLU A 140 0.92 7.20 -15.96
C GLU A 140 -0.17 6.69 -15.01
N GLY A 141 0.20 5.95 -14.01
CA GLY A 141 -0.72 5.43 -13.01
C GLY A 141 -0.06 5.35 -11.64
N ARG A 142 -0.85 5.54 -10.60
CA ARG A 142 -0.42 5.25 -9.24
C ARG A 142 -1.22 4.06 -8.75
N MET A 143 -0.52 3.03 -8.32
CA MET A 143 -1.15 1.92 -7.63
C MET A 143 -1.42 2.33 -6.19
N ALA A 144 -2.69 2.28 -5.77
CA ALA A 144 -3.10 2.59 -4.41
C ALA A 144 -2.85 1.44 -3.41
N ALA A 145 -2.11 0.41 -3.82
CA ALA A 145 -1.78 -0.77 -3.03
C ALA A 145 -0.27 -0.86 -2.80
N SER A 146 0.12 -1.44 -1.66
CA SER A 146 1.50 -1.81 -1.39
C SER A 146 1.77 -3.19 -1.99
N GLU A 147 2.92 -3.34 -2.65
CA GLU A 147 3.36 -4.58 -3.27
C GLU A 147 4.79 -4.91 -2.84
N ASP A 148 5.07 -6.18 -2.61
CA ASP A 148 6.43 -6.63 -2.25
C ASP A 148 7.44 -6.33 -3.37
N ALA A 149 6.99 -6.37 -4.62
CA ALA A 149 7.78 -5.99 -5.78
C ALA A 149 8.30 -4.55 -5.71
N ALA A 150 7.61 -3.64 -5.02
CA ALA A 150 8.07 -2.26 -4.83
C ALA A 150 9.40 -2.18 -4.06
N THR A 151 9.65 -3.11 -3.15
CA THR A 151 10.94 -3.21 -2.44
C THR A 151 12.08 -3.59 -3.40
N LEU A 152 11.83 -4.50 -4.34
CA LEU A 152 12.79 -4.88 -5.38
C LEU A 152 13.04 -3.72 -6.35
N MET A 153 11.97 -3.04 -6.77
CA MET A 153 12.09 -1.85 -7.64
C MET A 153 12.96 -0.78 -6.99
N GLU A 154 12.70 -0.47 -5.72
CA GLU A 154 13.48 0.51 -4.98
C GLU A 154 14.95 0.12 -4.87
N ALA A 155 15.27 -1.15 -4.61
CA ALA A 155 16.65 -1.63 -4.56
C ALA A 155 17.37 -1.44 -5.90
N VAL A 156 16.69 -1.69 -7.03
CA VAL A 156 17.21 -1.45 -8.38
C VAL A 156 17.45 0.05 -8.61
N GLN A 157 16.47 0.89 -8.26
CA GLN A 157 16.55 2.35 -8.44
C GLN A 157 17.64 2.99 -7.57
N LEU A 158 17.80 2.55 -6.34
CA LEU A 158 18.90 2.99 -5.46
C LEU A 158 20.27 2.57 -6.01
N GLY A 159 20.35 1.46 -6.75
CA GLY A 159 21.53 1.02 -7.46
C GLY A 159 21.80 1.77 -8.79
N GLY A 160 20.99 2.77 -9.12
CA GLY A 160 21.08 3.55 -10.37
C GLY A 160 20.44 2.89 -11.58
N GLY A 161 19.70 1.79 -11.39
CA GLY A 161 18.90 1.14 -12.43
C GLY A 161 17.51 1.75 -12.57
N GLN A 162 16.77 1.29 -13.57
CA GLN A 162 15.35 1.65 -13.77
C GLN A 162 14.45 0.47 -13.43
N ALA A 163 13.29 0.76 -12.86
CA ALA A 163 12.28 -0.23 -12.54
C ALA A 163 10.87 0.31 -12.87
N ALA A 164 9.99 -0.58 -13.31
CA ALA A 164 8.59 -0.25 -13.54
C ALA A 164 7.69 -1.40 -13.08
N TYR A 165 6.56 -1.05 -12.50
CA TYR A 165 5.50 -1.96 -12.15
C TYR A 165 4.37 -1.82 -13.17
N ALA A 166 3.98 -2.93 -13.77
CA ALA A 166 2.92 -2.95 -14.77
C ALA A 166 1.75 -3.80 -14.28
N LEU A 167 0.54 -3.31 -14.53
CA LEU A 167 -0.70 -4.03 -14.27
C LEU A 167 -1.30 -4.47 -15.60
N LEU A 168 -1.62 -5.75 -15.70
CA LEU A 168 -2.41 -6.30 -16.78
C LEU A 168 -3.85 -6.43 -16.29
N GLY A 169 -4.75 -5.63 -16.86
CA GLY A 169 -6.17 -5.67 -16.52
C GLY A 169 -6.85 -6.90 -17.07
N ALA A 170 -7.72 -7.50 -16.27
CA ALA A 170 -8.60 -8.61 -16.66
C ALA A 170 -10.00 -8.37 -16.11
N ASP A 171 -11.01 -8.98 -16.73
CA ASP A 171 -12.34 -9.00 -16.14
C ASP A 171 -12.35 -9.95 -14.94
N LEU A 172 -12.92 -9.48 -13.83
CA LEU A 172 -12.94 -10.21 -12.57
C LEU A 172 -14.33 -10.76 -12.28
N ALA A 173 -14.42 -12.03 -11.91
CA ALA A 173 -15.67 -12.65 -11.45
C ALA A 173 -16.00 -12.27 -10.00
N GLY A 174 -15.00 -11.91 -9.20
CA GLY A 174 -15.13 -11.44 -7.82
C GLY A 174 -14.02 -10.48 -7.41
N GLY A 175 -14.21 -9.77 -6.31
CA GLY A 175 -13.20 -8.83 -5.79
C GLY A 175 -11.94 -9.53 -5.28
N HIS A 176 -10.83 -8.82 -5.28
CA HIS A 176 -9.58 -9.29 -4.65
C HIS A 176 -9.82 -9.72 -3.20
N HIS A 177 -9.11 -10.75 -2.76
CA HIS A 177 -9.17 -11.31 -1.40
C HIS A 177 -10.56 -11.89 -1.01
N THR A 178 -11.36 -12.28 -1.99
CA THR A 178 -12.63 -12.99 -1.75
C THR A 178 -12.54 -14.46 -2.16
N PRO A 179 -13.36 -15.37 -1.57
CA PRO A 179 -13.39 -16.77 -1.97
C PRO A 179 -13.85 -17.01 -3.43
N HIS A 180 -14.42 -16.00 -4.06
CA HIS A 180 -14.94 -16.05 -5.44
C HIS A 180 -14.03 -15.26 -6.41
N PHE A 181 -12.81 -14.94 -5.98
CA PHE A 181 -11.84 -14.30 -6.87
C PHE A 181 -11.52 -15.23 -8.04
N ASP A 182 -11.74 -14.72 -9.23
CA ASP A 182 -11.35 -15.35 -10.48
C ASP A 182 -11.21 -14.28 -11.56
N PHE A 183 -10.50 -14.55 -12.64
CA PHE A 183 -10.26 -13.60 -13.71
C PHE A 183 -10.27 -14.26 -15.08
N ASP A 184 -10.53 -13.49 -16.13
CA ASP A 184 -10.48 -13.98 -17.50
C ASP A 184 -9.03 -14.31 -17.90
N GLU A 185 -8.73 -15.61 -18.02
CA GLU A 185 -7.40 -16.11 -18.36
C GLU A 185 -6.96 -15.77 -19.80
N SER A 186 -7.86 -15.28 -20.65
CA SER A 186 -7.52 -14.88 -22.03
C SER A 186 -6.44 -13.81 -22.10
N VAL A 187 -6.26 -13.04 -20.99
CA VAL A 187 -5.22 -12.01 -20.86
C VAL A 187 -3.80 -12.57 -20.67
N LEU A 188 -3.64 -13.83 -20.27
CA LEU A 188 -2.34 -14.43 -19.94
C LEU A 188 -1.42 -14.51 -21.16
N TRP A 189 -1.94 -14.95 -22.32
CA TRP A 189 -1.14 -15.07 -23.52
C TRP A 189 -0.68 -13.69 -24.05
N PRO A 190 -1.55 -12.69 -24.23
CA PRO A 190 -1.11 -11.34 -24.61
C PRO A 190 -0.11 -10.74 -23.62
N GLY A 191 -0.30 -10.95 -22.31
CA GLY A 191 0.61 -10.49 -21.27
C GLY A 191 1.99 -11.12 -21.38
N ALA A 192 2.07 -12.44 -21.58
CA ALA A 192 3.34 -13.13 -21.76
C ALA A 192 4.09 -12.68 -23.02
N LEU A 193 3.38 -12.51 -24.13
CA LEU A 193 3.96 -12.00 -25.38
C LEU A 193 4.49 -10.58 -25.21
N TRP A 194 3.73 -9.73 -24.53
CA TRP A 194 4.15 -8.36 -24.22
C TRP A 194 5.43 -8.32 -23.40
N LEU A 195 5.49 -9.07 -22.30
CA LEU A 195 6.68 -9.13 -21.45
C LEU A 195 7.90 -9.69 -22.21
N ALA A 196 7.71 -10.72 -23.05
CA ALA A 196 8.77 -11.25 -23.89
C ALA A 196 9.30 -10.19 -24.87
N ALA A 197 8.42 -9.41 -25.50
CA ALA A 197 8.80 -8.32 -26.40
C ALA A 197 9.55 -7.20 -25.67
N VAL A 198 9.13 -6.85 -24.44
CA VAL A 198 9.84 -5.88 -23.59
C VAL A 198 11.24 -6.39 -23.25
N CYS A 199 11.37 -7.64 -22.81
CA CYS A 199 12.68 -8.24 -22.53
C CYS A 199 13.60 -8.22 -23.76
N GLY A 200 13.09 -8.55 -24.96
CA GLY A 200 13.85 -8.47 -26.19
C GLY A 200 14.35 -7.07 -26.50
N ARG A 201 13.62 -6.03 -26.14
CA ARG A 201 14.03 -4.63 -26.33
C ARG A 201 15.04 -4.12 -25.30
N LEU A 202 15.04 -4.70 -24.12
CA LEU A 202 15.95 -4.31 -23.03
C LEU A 202 17.29 -5.08 -23.10
N CYS A 203 17.26 -6.31 -23.60
CA CYS A 203 18.44 -7.17 -23.64
C CYS A 203 19.14 -7.19 -25.01
N GLY A 204 18.57 -6.55 -26.00
CA GLY A 204 19.16 -6.33 -27.28
C GLY A 204 19.07 -7.02 -28.39
#